data_c4a5204e4c7d1e13ecd18fbeca1dc05c
#
_entry.id   c4a5204e4c7d1e13ecd18fbeca1dc05c
#
_cell.length_a   1.000
_cell.length_b   1.000
_cell.length_c   1.000
_cell.angle_alpha   90.00
_cell.angle_beta   90.00
_cell.angle_gamma   90.00
#
_symmetry.space_group_name_H-M   'P 1'
#
loop_
_entity.id
_entity.type
_entity.pdbx_description
1 polymer ?
#
loop_
_entity_poly.entity_id
_entity_poly.type
_entity_poly.pdbx_seq_one_letter_code
_entity_poly.pdbx_strand_id
1 'polypeptide(L)'
;MENDRNKILRTNILYSSVLKIVSLLTSLLIVPTTISYLNSEVYGIWMTITSVLFWIGTFDIGLGNGMRNYLTEAISKQDYELGRKYISTTFLLLTAIALLLGAVAAVPMWLINFNDFFNTHAISNDELRSAVVVAVGFTLCNFVLKNIGFIYVAMQKYAVNDFLTVSGNVISLGVIFLLTKFTQGNLLYVVLVYTATSCIVFSLAAIPLFIKHPQLKPSLKSFDKALSKQVVGKGLGFFIIQITSCLVIFGAANVFITQYCGPVDVTVYNVSYKYFNLLVIAYTIVLSPMWNAYTDAYVKGDMHWIEQTFNRALRMWALSLLGGTLMLVGSQLFYHLWVGEKVTIPFSVSLCTLVYVCFFNLNNCVTYLINGLNKIRVQIITSLVFTTVYLLIVKALGKEMGIEGIVYSMAFCYAAMAMIHLYQCRLLIKQKARGIWNK
;
A
#
# COMPACT_ATOMS: atom_id res chain seq x y z
N MET A 1 -25.03 -26.95 6.50
CA MET A 1 -24.73 -25.71 5.72
C MET A 1 -24.18 -24.60 6.60
N GLU A 2 -24.80 -24.15 7.69
CA GLU A 2 -24.27 -23.07 8.55
C GLU A 2 -22.97 -23.46 9.27
N ASN A 3 -22.90 -24.70 9.78
CA ASN A 3 -21.71 -25.26 10.43
C ASN A 3 -20.51 -25.38 9.47
N ASP A 4 -20.75 -25.71 8.19
CA ASP A 4 -19.68 -25.79 7.18
C ASP A 4 -19.15 -24.42 6.79
N ARG A 5 -20.02 -23.41 6.65
CA ARG A 5 -19.61 -22.01 6.40
C ARG A 5 -18.76 -21.48 7.55
N ASN A 6 -19.18 -21.72 8.80
CA ASN A 6 -18.42 -21.30 9.98
C ASN A 6 -17.06 -22.00 10.09
N LYS A 7 -16.99 -23.29 9.72
CA LYS A 7 -15.72 -24.05 9.68
C LYS A 7 -14.78 -23.50 8.61
N ILE A 8 -15.28 -23.28 7.39
CA ILE A 8 -14.49 -22.67 6.29
C ILE A 8 -13.99 -21.28 6.69
N LEU A 9 -14.85 -20.44 7.30
CA LEU A 9 -14.48 -19.10 7.73
C LEU A 9 -13.38 -19.14 8.81
N ARG A 10 -13.53 -19.96 9.84
CA ARG A 10 -12.51 -20.12 10.90
C ARG A 10 -11.18 -20.61 10.35
N THR A 11 -11.22 -21.58 9.44
CA THR A 11 -10.03 -22.13 8.78
C THR A 11 -9.32 -21.03 7.95
N ASN A 12 -10.05 -20.28 7.15
CA ASN A 12 -9.50 -19.17 6.38
C ASN A 12 -8.89 -18.09 7.29
N ILE A 13 -9.56 -17.72 8.39
CA ILE A 13 -9.05 -16.73 9.35
C ILE A 13 -7.74 -17.22 9.97
N LEU A 14 -7.66 -18.47 10.40
CA LEU A 14 -6.45 -19.04 11.00
C LEU A 14 -5.29 -19.02 10.01
N TYR A 15 -5.49 -19.52 8.78
CA TYR A 15 -4.45 -19.50 7.75
C TYR A 15 -4.02 -18.09 7.38
N SER A 16 -4.95 -17.16 7.18
CA SER A 16 -4.62 -15.76 6.91
C SER A 16 -3.84 -15.11 8.06
N SER A 17 -4.14 -15.46 9.31
CA SER A 17 -3.39 -14.94 10.47
C SER A 17 -1.95 -15.44 10.50
N VAL A 18 -1.73 -16.73 10.24
CA VAL A 18 -0.38 -17.30 10.14
C VAL A 18 0.38 -16.64 8.99
N LEU A 19 -0.25 -16.50 7.82
CA LEU A 19 0.36 -15.87 6.66
C LEU A 19 0.74 -14.40 6.92
N LYS A 20 -0.06 -13.66 7.69
CA LYS A 20 0.28 -12.28 8.10
C LYS A 20 1.52 -12.23 8.99
N ILE A 21 1.67 -13.18 9.92
CA ILE A 21 2.90 -13.28 10.74
C ILE A 21 4.10 -13.58 9.86
N VAL A 22 4.00 -14.55 8.94
CA VAL A 22 5.07 -14.88 7.99
C VAL A 22 5.42 -13.66 7.13
N SER A 23 4.42 -12.93 6.63
CA SER A 23 4.61 -11.70 5.86
C SER A 23 5.37 -10.64 6.65
N LEU A 24 5.01 -10.44 7.93
CA LEU A 24 5.68 -9.49 8.81
C LEU A 24 7.16 -9.86 9.04
N LEU A 25 7.42 -11.12 9.37
CA LEU A 25 8.79 -11.63 9.57
C LEU A 25 9.61 -11.50 8.27
N THR A 26 9.03 -11.87 7.13
CA THR A 26 9.68 -11.71 5.81
C THR A 26 10.00 -10.24 5.54
N SER A 27 9.06 -9.33 5.83
CA SER A 27 9.25 -7.89 5.65
C SER A 27 10.38 -7.32 6.52
N LEU A 28 10.59 -7.87 7.71
CA LEU A 28 11.71 -7.47 8.58
C LEU A 28 13.04 -8.08 8.11
N LEU A 29 13.06 -9.34 7.72
CA LEU A 29 14.30 -10.04 7.30
C LEU A 29 14.82 -9.56 5.95
N ILE A 30 13.94 -9.15 5.05
CA ILE A 30 14.33 -8.74 3.69
C ILE A 30 15.17 -7.46 3.67
N VAL A 31 15.01 -6.56 4.68
CA VAL A 31 15.76 -5.32 4.79
C VAL A 31 17.26 -5.57 4.99
N PRO A 32 17.69 -6.22 6.10
CA PRO A 32 19.11 -6.45 6.32
C PRO A 32 19.73 -7.33 5.21
N THR A 33 18.97 -8.30 4.69
CA THR A 33 19.44 -9.17 3.59
C THR A 33 19.71 -8.36 2.33
N THR A 34 18.79 -7.46 1.94
CA THR A 34 18.95 -6.65 0.74
C THR A 34 20.03 -5.58 0.91
N ILE A 35 20.12 -4.93 2.08
CA ILE A 35 21.21 -3.97 2.40
C ILE A 35 22.56 -4.69 2.39
N SER A 36 22.61 -5.93 2.90
CA SER A 36 23.83 -6.74 2.89
C SER A 36 24.29 -7.08 1.46
N TYR A 37 23.34 -7.25 0.55
CA TYR A 37 23.62 -7.56 -0.85
C TYR A 37 24.00 -6.33 -1.67
N LEU A 38 23.27 -5.22 -1.51
CA LEU A 38 23.39 -4.02 -2.36
C LEU A 38 24.31 -2.93 -1.81
N ASN A 39 24.55 -2.84 -0.53
CA ASN A 39 24.97 -1.68 0.30
C ASN A 39 23.84 -0.66 0.55
N SER A 40 24.11 0.36 1.39
CA SER A 40 23.09 1.34 1.80
C SER A 40 22.68 2.29 0.70
N GLU A 41 23.60 2.73 -0.16
CA GLU A 41 23.29 3.65 -1.26
C GLU A 41 22.40 3.01 -2.31
N VAL A 42 22.78 1.84 -2.80
CA VAL A 42 22.03 1.12 -3.84
C VAL A 42 20.68 0.60 -3.31
N TYR A 43 20.60 0.26 -2.02
CA TYR A 43 19.33 -0.04 -1.38
C TYR A 43 18.39 1.18 -1.32
N GLY A 44 18.92 2.39 -1.08
CA GLY A 44 18.14 3.63 -1.15
C GLY A 44 17.57 3.90 -2.54
N ILE A 45 18.38 3.66 -3.59
CA ILE A 45 17.90 3.73 -4.99
C ILE A 45 16.75 2.74 -5.21
N TRP A 46 16.91 1.50 -4.77
CA TRP A 46 15.85 0.48 -4.83
C TRP A 46 14.57 0.92 -4.12
N MET A 47 14.69 1.49 -2.92
CA MET A 47 13.53 1.99 -2.16
C MET A 47 12.84 3.16 -2.86
N THR A 48 13.59 4.02 -3.55
CA THR A 48 13.01 5.10 -4.37
C THR A 48 12.27 4.54 -5.58
N ILE A 49 12.86 3.55 -6.27
CA ILE A 49 12.18 2.82 -7.37
C ILE A 49 10.87 2.22 -6.85
N THR A 50 10.89 1.49 -5.73
CA THR A 50 9.67 0.85 -5.18
C THR A 50 8.57 1.85 -4.86
N SER A 51 8.92 3.07 -4.42
CA SER A 51 7.94 4.12 -4.16
C SER A 51 7.24 4.59 -5.44
N VAL A 52 7.98 4.72 -6.54
CA VAL A 52 7.41 5.04 -7.85
C VAL A 52 6.54 3.88 -8.37
N LEU A 53 6.99 2.63 -8.20
CA LEU A 53 6.21 1.45 -8.59
C LEU A 53 4.90 1.33 -7.80
N PHE A 54 4.90 1.73 -6.52
CA PHE A 54 3.69 1.79 -5.69
C PHE A 54 2.61 2.69 -6.32
N TRP A 55 2.99 3.79 -6.97
CA TRP A 55 2.06 4.66 -7.68
C TRP A 55 1.33 3.92 -8.80
N ILE A 56 2.04 3.11 -9.58
CA ILE A 56 1.43 2.31 -10.65
C ILE A 56 0.32 1.42 -10.07
N GLY A 57 0.57 0.79 -8.93
CA GLY A 57 -0.40 -0.09 -8.27
C GLY A 57 -1.71 0.58 -7.86
N THR A 58 -1.72 1.90 -7.66
CA THR A 58 -2.91 2.65 -7.23
C THR A 58 -3.85 3.02 -8.39
N PHE A 59 -3.36 2.97 -9.64
CA PHE A 59 -4.17 3.27 -10.83
C PHE A 59 -5.21 2.19 -11.19
N ASP A 60 -5.34 1.14 -10.38
CA ASP A 60 -6.39 0.13 -10.62
C ASP A 60 -7.82 0.66 -10.38
N ILE A 61 -7.98 1.84 -9.77
CA ILE A 61 -9.27 2.55 -9.56
C ILE A 61 -10.30 1.65 -8.86
N GLY A 62 -9.83 0.63 -8.13
CA GLY A 62 -10.71 -0.34 -7.48
C GLY A 62 -11.36 -1.36 -8.44
N LEU A 63 -10.87 -1.49 -9.68
CA LEU A 63 -11.39 -2.42 -10.67
C LEU A 63 -11.34 -3.87 -10.18
N GLY A 64 -10.25 -4.27 -9.53
CA GLY A 64 -10.11 -5.60 -8.94
C GLY A 64 -11.16 -5.88 -7.86
N ASN A 65 -11.40 -4.93 -6.96
CA ASN A 65 -12.43 -5.04 -5.93
C ASN A 65 -13.85 -5.03 -6.52
N GLY A 66 -14.10 -4.20 -7.53
CA GLY A 66 -15.36 -4.15 -8.27
C GLY A 66 -15.65 -5.50 -8.93
N MET A 67 -14.70 -6.02 -9.70
CA MET A 67 -14.80 -7.35 -10.31
C MET A 67 -15.10 -8.43 -9.26
N ARG A 68 -14.37 -8.46 -8.15
CA ARG A 68 -14.57 -9.42 -7.06
C ARG A 68 -16.02 -9.44 -6.59
N ASN A 69 -16.61 -8.28 -6.31
CA ASN A 69 -17.96 -8.20 -5.77
C ASN A 69 -19.02 -8.72 -6.76
N TYR A 70 -18.97 -8.27 -8.01
CA TYR A 70 -19.89 -8.72 -9.05
C TYR A 70 -19.68 -10.19 -9.43
N LEU A 71 -18.42 -10.65 -9.45
CA LEU A 71 -18.11 -12.05 -9.72
C LEU A 71 -18.63 -12.96 -8.60
N THR A 72 -18.53 -12.54 -7.33
CA THR A 72 -19.12 -13.29 -6.20
C THR A 72 -20.62 -13.45 -6.37
N GLU A 73 -21.33 -12.41 -6.81
CA GLU A 73 -22.77 -12.47 -7.07
C GLU A 73 -23.09 -13.41 -8.24
N ALA A 74 -22.35 -13.31 -9.36
CA ALA A 74 -22.53 -14.15 -10.53
C ALA A 74 -22.31 -15.65 -10.19
N ILE A 75 -21.23 -15.96 -9.45
CA ILE A 75 -20.95 -17.34 -9.00
C ILE A 75 -22.06 -17.86 -8.07
N SER A 76 -22.55 -17.03 -7.15
CA SER A 76 -23.64 -17.40 -6.24
C SER A 76 -24.94 -17.73 -6.96
N LYS A 77 -25.19 -17.07 -8.10
CA LYS A 77 -26.34 -17.32 -8.99
C LYS A 77 -26.07 -18.42 -10.04
N GLN A 78 -24.88 -19.04 -10.01
CA GLN A 78 -24.41 -20.00 -11.01
C GLN A 78 -24.36 -19.46 -12.46
N ASP A 79 -24.35 -18.13 -12.61
CA ASP A 79 -24.23 -17.45 -13.91
C ASP A 79 -22.74 -17.26 -14.28
N TYR A 80 -22.14 -18.33 -14.73
CA TYR A 80 -20.72 -18.36 -15.10
C TYR A 80 -20.44 -17.56 -16.39
N GLU A 81 -21.44 -17.38 -17.26
CA GLU A 81 -21.29 -16.55 -18.45
C GLU A 81 -21.12 -15.07 -18.07
N LEU A 82 -21.98 -14.58 -17.19
CA LEU A 82 -21.86 -13.24 -16.61
C LEU A 82 -20.54 -13.08 -15.83
N GLY A 83 -20.16 -14.09 -15.05
CA GLY A 83 -18.88 -14.13 -14.34
C GLY A 83 -17.68 -13.98 -15.30
N ARG A 84 -17.70 -14.70 -16.42
CA ARG A 84 -16.69 -14.59 -17.47
C ARG A 84 -16.64 -13.19 -18.10
N LYS A 85 -17.81 -12.56 -18.33
CA LYS A 85 -17.89 -11.18 -18.85
C LYS A 85 -17.24 -10.20 -17.89
N TYR A 86 -17.51 -10.29 -16.57
CA TYR A 86 -16.84 -9.44 -15.57
C TYR A 86 -15.33 -9.62 -15.56
N ILE A 87 -14.84 -10.86 -15.55
CA ILE A 87 -13.39 -11.16 -15.59
C ILE A 87 -12.79 -10.58 -16.86
N SER A 88 -13.35 -10.90 -18.02
CA SER A 88 -12.82 -10.47 -19.33
C SER A 88 -12.79 -8.96 -19.48
N THR A 89 -13.85 -8.28 -19.07
CA THR A 89 -13.96 -6.81 -19.12
C THR A 89 -12.93 -6.15 -18.20
N THR A 90 -12.77 -6.66 -16.96
CA THR A 90 -11.80 -6.11 -16.01
C THR A 90 -10.38 -6.32 -16.47
N PHE A 91 -10.01 -7.51 -16.94
CA PHE A 91 -8.66 -7.79 -17.43
C PHE A 91 -8.32 -6.95 -18.67
N LEU A 92 -9.27 -6.74 -19.57
CA LEU A 92 -9.06 -5.89 -20.75
C LEU A 92 -8.85 -4.42 -20.35
N LEU A 93 -9.68 -3.89 -19.42
CA LEU A 93 -9.53 -2.54 -18.91
C LEU A 93 -8.18 -2.34 -18.20
N LEU A 94 -7.79 -3.27 -17.33
CA LEU A 94 -6.50 -3.21 -16.62
C LEU A 94 -5.33 -3.30 -17.59
N THR A 95 -5.43 -4.13 -18.64
CA THR A 95 -4.41 -4.22 -19.68
C THR A 95 -4.32 -2.91 -20.46
N ALA A 96 -5.44 -2.30 -20.82
CA ALA A 96 -5.45 -1.01 -21.50
C ALA A 96 -4.83 0.10 -20.62
N ILE A 97 -5.15 0.13 -19.32
CA ILE A 97 -4.55 1.07 -18.38
C ILE A 97 -3.04 0.80 -18.25
N ALA A 98 -2.62 -0.46 -18.13
CA ALA A 98 -1.21 -0.83 -18.05
C ALA A 98 -0.42 -0.38 -19.30
N LEU A 99 -0.98 -0.60 -20.49
CA LEU A 99 -0.37 -0.14 -21.75
C LEU A 99 -0.28 1.39 -21.83
N LEU A 100 -1.34 2.10 -21.40
CA LEU A 100 -1.32 3.56 -21.33
C LEU A 100 -0.26 4.08 -20.35
N LEU A 101 -0.22 3.51 -19.14
CA LEU A 101 0.80 3.86 -18.15
C LEU A 101 2.22 3.56 -18.64
N GLY A 102 2.40 2.43 -19.33
CA GLY A 102 3.66 2.06 -19.96
C GLY A 102 4.09 3.05 -21.04
N ALA A 103 3.17 3.45 -21.91
CA ALA A 103 3.43 4.45 -22.95
C ALA A 103 3.78 5.83 -22.35
N VAL A 104 3.05 6.25 -21.32
CA VAL A 104 3.35 7.50 -20.59
C VAL A 104 4.70 7.43 -19.88
N ALA A 105 5.03 6.29 -19.25
CA ALA A 105 6.29 6.11 -18.56
C ALA A 105 7.49 5.99 -19.53
N ALA A 106 7.29 5.49 -20.74
CA ALA A 106 8.35 5.31 -21.72
C ALA A 106 9.05 6.64 -22.08
N VAL A 107 8.28 7.74 -22.21
CA VAL A 107 8.83 9.06 -22.57
C VAL A 107 9.88 9.55 -21.55
N PRO A 108 9.56 9.68 -20.24
CA PRO A 108 10.55 10.11 -19.27
C PRO A 108 11.69 9.10 -19.11
N MET A 109 11.50 7.80 -19.30
CA MET A 109 12.56 6.80 -19.23
C MET A 109 13.66 7.01 -20.26
N TRP A 110 13.35 7.59 -21.41
CA TRP A 110 14.33 7.93 -22.45
C TRP A 110 14.98 9.30 -22.23
N LEU A 111 14.24 10.28 -21.65
CA LEU A 111 14.68 11.66 -21.53
C LEU A 111 15.44 11.95 -20.22
N ILE A 112 15.13 11.22 -19.16
CA ILE A 112 15.71 11.49 -17.83
C ILE A 112 17.14 10.92 -17.75
N ASN A 113 18.04 11.74 -17.21
CA ASN A 113 19.31 11.27 -16.67
C ASN A 113 19.05 10.68 -15.27
N PHE A 114 19.15 9.36 -15.14
CA PHE A 114 18.85 8.67 -13.89
C PHE A 114 19.91 8.94 -12.79
N ASN A 115 21.16 9.26 -13.15
CA ASN A 115 22.14 9.68 -12.17
C ASN A 115 21.72 10.97 -11.48
N ASP A 116 21.24 11.96 -12.25
CA ASP A 116 20.72 13.22 -11.69
C ASP A 116 19.40 12.98 -10.90
N PHE A 117 18.53 12.12 -11.42
CA PHE A 117 17.26 11.79 -10.75
C PHE A 117 17.48 11.10 -9.41
N PHE A 118 18.39 10.11 -9.34
CA PHE A 118 18.70 9.40 -8.10
C PHE A 118 19.78 10.09 -7.27
N ASN A 119 20.35 11.20 -7.73
CA ASN A 119 21.42 11.94 -7.07
C ASN A 119 22.57 10.99 -6.65
N THR A 120 23.09 10.22 -7.62
CA THR A 120 24.12 9.20 -7.38
C THR A 120 25.07 9.05 -8.56
N HIS A 121 26.29 8.63 -8.26
CA HIS A 121 27.29 8.20 -9.24
C HIS A 121 27.78 6.76 -9.00
N ALA A 122 27.15 6.05 -8.03
CA ALA A 122 27.54 4.67 -7.68
C ALA A 122 27.22 3.65 -8.78
N ILE A 123 26.27 3.96 -9.66
CA ILE A 123 25.79 3.08 -10.73
C ILE A 123 25.71 3.90 -12.01
N SER A 124 26.02 3.28 -13.15
CA SER A 124 25.92 3.96 -14.46
C SER A 124 24.46 4.29 -14.82
N ASN A 125 24.28 5.36 -15.60
CA ASN A 125 22.94 5.77 -16.04
C ASN A 125 22.21 4.67 -16.83
N ASP A 126 22.93 3.89 -17.64
CA ASP A 126 22.34 2.82 -18.44
C ASP A 126 21.90 1.61 -17.60
N GLU A 127 22.63 1.31 -16.53
CA GLU A 127 22.26 0.29 -15.57
C GLU A 127 21.04 0.71 -14.74
N LEU A 128 21.00 1.96 -14.27
CA LEU A 128 19.83 2.53 -13.60
C LEU A 128 18.60 2.53 -14.50
N ARG A 129 18.76 2.97 -15.78
CA ARG A 129 17.69 2.93 -16.77
C ARG A 129 17.17 1.52 -16.98
N SER A 130 18.06 0.55 -17.14
CA SER A 130 17.69 -0.86 -17.32
C SER A 130 16.90 -1.38 -16.11
N ALA A 131 17.35 -1.08 -14.90
CA ALA A 131 16.67 -1.45 -13.67
C ALA A 131 15.25 -0.85 -13.59
N VAL A 132 15.10 0.45 -13.92
CA VAL A 132 13.79 1.14 -13.90
C VAL A 132 12.85 0.58 -14.99
N VAL A 133 13.35 0.35 -16.22
CA VAL A 133 12.54 -0.22 -17.31
C VAL A 133 12.04 -1.61 -16.94
N VAL A 134 12.89 -2.47 -16.41
CA VAL A 134 12.54 -3.82 -15.96
C VAL A 134 11.54 -3.75 -14.80
N ALA A 135 11.79 -2.88 -13.82
CA ALA A 135 10.90 -2.67 -12.68
C ALA A 135 9.49 -2.27 -13.10
N VAL A 136 9.38 -1.27 -13.97
CA VAL A 136 8.09 -0.78 -14.49
C VAL A 136 7.41 -1.86 -15.34
N GLY A 137 8.13 -2.53 -16.23
CA GLY A 137 7.57 -3.57 -17.09
C GLY A 137 6.93 -4.71 -16.29
N PHE A 138 7.66 -5.30 -15.34
CA PHE A 138 7.11 -6.36 -14.50
C PHE A 138 6.01 -5.85 -13.56
N THR A 139 6.09 -4.60 -13.07
CA THR A 139 5.03 -4.02 -12.24
C THR A 139 3.75 -3.83 -13.04
N LEU A 140 3.81 -3.40 -14.29
CA LEU A 140 2.64 -3.31 -15.17
C LEU A 140 2.06 -4.70 -15.50
N CYS A 141 2.89 -5.71 -15.69
CA CYS A 141 2.44 -7.10 -15.81
C CYS A 141 1.73 -7.56 -14.52
N ASN A 142 2.34 -7.31 -13.36
CA ASN A 142 1.76 -7.68 -12.07
C ASN A 142 0.48 -6.92 -11.76
N PHE A 143 0.35 -5.67 -12.21
CA PHE A 143 -0.86 -4.86 -12.10
C PHE A 143 -2.10 -5.57 -12.69
N VAL A 144 -1.92 -6.31 -13.80
CA VAL A 144 -2.97 -7.14 -14.38
C VAL A 144 -3.07 -8.48 -13.66
N LEU A 145 -1.95 -9.19 -13.46
CA LEU A 145 -1.91 -10.57 -12.98
C LEU A 145 -2.38 -10.72 -11.52
N LYS A 146 -2.13 -9.74 -10.64
CA LYS A 146 -2.60 -9.78 -9.23
C LYS A 146 -4.11 -9.97 -9.12
N ASN A 147 -4.87 -9.62 -10.17
CA ASN A 147 -6.34 -9.79 -10.19
C ASN A 147 -6.78 -11.26 -10.25
N ILE A 148 -5.90 -12.20 -10.56
CA ILE A 148 -6.13 -13.64 -10.34
C ILE A 148 -6.43 -13.91 -8.86
N GLY A 149 -5.75 -13.24 -7.93
CA GLY A 149 -6.05 -13.31 -6.50
C GLY A 149 -7.48 -12.89 -6.16
N PHE A 150 -8.01 -11.83 -6.79
CA PHE A 150 -9.40 -11.39 -6.58
C PHE A 150 -10.42 -12.40 -7.10
N ILE A 151 -10.11 -13.19 -8.13
CA ILE A 151 -10.99 -14.30 -8.56
C ILE A 151 -11.05 -15.37 -7.48
N TYR A 152 -9.94 -15.74 -6.86
CA TYR A 152 -9.94 -16.66 -5.71
C TYR A 152 -10.76 -16.12 -4.54
N VAL A 153 -10.62 -14.82 -4.24
CA VAL A 153 -11.41 -14.16 -3.19
C VAL A 153 -12.91 -14.19 -3.52
N ALA A 154 -13.31 -13.96 -4.78
CA ALA A 154 -14.71 -14.08 -5.22
C ALA A 154 -15.28 -15.49 -5.02
N MET A 155 -14.42 -16.51 -5.10
CA MET A 155 -14.75 -17.90 -4.79
C MET A 155 -14.67 -18.22 -3.29
N GLN A 156 -14.58 -17.21 -2.41
CA GLN A 156 -14.43 -17.33 -0.95
C GLN A 156 -13.14 -18.03 -0.49
N LYS A 157 -12.12 -18.06 -1.34
CA LYS A 157 -10.79 -18.63 -1.05
C LYS A 157 -9.80 -17.54 -0.65
N TYR A 158 -10.12 -16.78 0.40
CA TYR A 158 -9.30 -15.64 0.87
C TYR A 158 -7.86 -16.03 1.21
N ALA A 159 -7.70 -17.16 1.90
CA ALA A 159 -6.39 -17.67 2.30
C ALA A 159 -5.46 -17.96 1.10
N VAL A 160 -6.04 -18.30 -0.08
CA VAL A 160 -5.24 -18.52 -1.29
C VAL A 160 -4.63 -17.20 -1.79
N ASN A 161 -5.41 -16.12 -1.81
CA ASN A 161 -4.89 -14.81 -2.22
C ASN A 161 -3.78 -14.32 -1.29
N ASP A 162 -3.98 -14.46 0.03
CA ASP A 162 -2.96 -14.11 1.03
C ASP A 162 -1.70 -14.98 0.84
N PHE A 163 -1.87 -16.28 0.61
CA PHE A 163 -0.77 -17.20 0.34
C PHE A 163 0.02 -16.79 -0.91
N LEU A 164 -0.64 -16.44 -2.02
CA LEU A 164 0.05 -16.01 -3.25
C LEU A 164 0.89 -14.75 -3.00
N THR A 165 0.34 -13.79 -2.27
CA THR A 165 1.07 -12.55 -1.94
C THR A 165 2.27 -12.82 -1.04
N VAL A 166 2.09 -13.63 0.01
CA VAL A 166 3.16 -13.93 0.97
C VAL A 166 4.22 -14.82 0.35
N SER A 167 3.83 -15.83 -0.46
CA SER A 167 4.79 -16.72 -1.13
C SER A 167 5.71 -15.95 -2.07
N GLY A 168 5.21 -14.93 -2.80
CA GLY A 168 6.05 -14.05 -3.60
C GLY A 168 7.14 -13.37 -2.78
N ASN A 169 6.79 -12.82 -1.61
CA ASN A 169 7.75 -12.17 -0.72
C ASN A 169 8.76 -13.15 -0.11
N VAL A 170 8.30 -14.33 0.31
CA VAL A 170 9.18 -15.38 0.89
C VAL A 170 10.16 -15.91 -0.15
N ILE A 171 9.70 -16.17 -1.37
CA ILE A 171 10.56 -16.60 -2.48
C ILE A 171 11.59 -15.50 -2.80
N SER A 172 11.16 -14.23 -2.87
CA SER A 172 12.07 -13.11 -3.09
C SER A 172 13.14 -13.02 -2.01
N LEU A 173 12.78 -13.17 -0.73
CA LEU A 173 13.74 -13.21 0.38
C LEU A 173 14.73 -14.36 0.20
N GLY A 174 14.24 -15.57 -0.09
CA GLY A 174 15.08 -16.76 -0.31
C GLY A 174 16.05 -16.59 -1.47
N VAL A 175 15.59 -16.07 -2.61
CA VAL A 175 16.43 -15.82 -3.79
C VAL A 175 17.46 -14.73 -3.48
N ILE A 176 17.10 -13.61 -2.84
CA ILE A 176 18.07 -12.58 -2.48
C ILE A 176 19.12 -13.13 -1.50
N PHE A 177 18.70 -13.93 -0.53
CA PHE A 177 19.63 -14.59 0.38
C PHE A 177 20.62 -15.50 -0.38
N LEU A 178 20.17 -16.26 -1.39
CA LEU A 178 21.06 -17.04 -2.25
C LEU A 178 22.00 -16.13 -3.06
N LEU A 179 21.49 -15.04 -3.62
CA LEU A 179 22.31 -14.08 -4.35
C LEU A 179 23.46 -13.53 -3.49
N THR A 180 23.26 -13.30 -2.19
CA THR A 180 24.34 -12.85 -1.28
C THR A 180 25.49 -13.85 -1.18
N LYS A 181 25.27 -15.13 -1.51
CA LYS A 181 26.27 -16.20 -1.41
C LYS A 181 26.99 -16.47 -2.72
N PHE A 182 26.29 -16.24 -3.86
CA PHE A 182 26.78 -16.71 -5.17
C PHE A 182 27.10 -15.57 -6.15
N THR A 183 26.70 -14.32 -5.84
CA THR A 183 26.90 -13.19 -6.75
C THR A 183 27.36 -11.96 -6.00
N GLN A 184 27.90 -10.99 -6.74
CA GLN A 184 28.16 -9.66 -6.22
C GLN A 184 26.91 -8.80 -6.27
N GLY A 185 26.84 -7.75 -5.43
CA GLY A 185 25.71 -6.84 -5.35
C GLY A 185 25.37 -6.21 -6.70
N ASN A 186 24.13 -6.43 -7.15
CA ASN A 186 23.62 -5.92 -8.42
C ASN A 186 22.16 -5.49 -8.28
N LEU A 187 21.88 -4.23 -8.61
CA LEU A 187 20.54 -3.66 -8.51
C LEU A 187 19.52 -4.38 -9.41
N LEU A 188 19.92 -4.70 -10.65
CA LEU A 188 19.03 -5.35 -11.62
C LEU A 188 18.54 -6.71 -11.12
N TYR A 189 19.40 -7.48 -10.44
CA TYR A 189 19.00 -8.78 -9.88
C TYR A 189 17.95 -8.62 -8.78
N VAL A 190 18.12 -7.64 -7.91
CA VAL A 190 17.11 -7.33 -6.85
C VAL A 190 15.79 -6.90 -7.47
N VAL A 191 15.83 -6.00 -8.45
CA VAL A 191 14.65 -5.57 -9.20
C VAL A 191 13.92 -6.75 -9.83
N LEU A 192 14.64 -7.60 -10.56
CA LEU A 192 14.09 -8.80 -11.19
C LEU A 192 13.44 -9.73 -10.17
N VAL A 193 14.15 -10.03 -9.08
CA VAL A 193 13.64 -10.94 -8.04
C VAL A 193 12.34 -10.41 -7.44
N TYR A 194 12.28 -9.14 -7.04
CA TYR A 194 11.07 -8.59 -6.41
C TYR A 194 9.90 -8.49 -7.38
N THR A 195 10.13 -8.06 -8.60
CA THR A 195 9.04 -7.75 -9.53
C THR A 195 8.59 -8.98 -10.32
N ALA A 196 9.53 -9.78 -10.83
CA ALA A 196 9.21 -10.98 -11.60
C ALA A 196 8.62 -12.12 -10.73
N THR A 197 9.09 -12.30 -9.49
CA THR A 197 8.57 -13.36 -8.60
C THR A 197 7.07 -13.22 -8.39
N SER A 198 6.58 -12.00 -8.16
CA SER A 198 5.13 -11.75 -8.01
C SER A 198 4.37 -12.12 -9.29
N CYS A 199 4.88 -11.74 -10.46
CA CYS A 199 4.28 -12.11 -11.75
C CYS A 199 4.23 -13.63 -11.95
N ILE A 200 5.32 -14.33 -11.63
CA ILE A 200 5.43 -15.79 -11.76
C ILE A 200 4.41 -16.47 -10.85
N VAL A 201 4.32 -16.06 -9.57
CA VAL A 201 3.40 -16.65 -8.60
C VAL A 201 1.95 -16.52 -9.05
N PHE A 202 1.50 -15.33 -9.47
CA PHE A 202 0.13 -15.14 -9.94
C PHE A 202 -0.15 -15.84 -11.27
N SER A 203 0.83 -15.88 -12.18
CA SER A 203 0.72 -16.63 -13.45
C SER A 203 0.56 -18.13 -13.21
N LEU A 204 1.39 -18.71 -12.33
CA LEU A 204 1.28 -20.12 -11.95
C LEU A 204 -0.05 -20.42 -11.26
N ALA A 205 -0.58 -19.50 -10.46
CA ALA A 205 -1.88 -19.65 -9.81
C ALA A 205 -3.06 -19.60 -10.81
N ALA A 206 -2.91 -18.92 -11.95
CA ALA A 206 -3.92 -18.87 -13.00
C ALA A 206 -4.14 -20.24 -13.66
N ILE A 207 -3.09 -21.06 -13.77
CA ILE A 207 -3.15 -22.38 -14.44
C ILE A 207 -4.18 -23.30 -13.78
N PRO A 208 -4.07 -23.68 -12.49
CA PRO A 208 -5.05 -24.55 -11.85
C PRO A 208 -6.44 -23.90 -11.72
N LEU A 209 -6.51 -22.56 -11.63
CA LEU A 209 -7.76 -21.85 -11.62
C LEU A 209 -8.58 -22.10 -12.88
N PHE A 210 -8.00 -21.86 -14.06
CA PHE A 210 -8.72 -21.96 -15.32
C PHE A 210 -8.80 -23.40 -15.87
N ILE A 211 -7.99 -24.34 -15.37
CA ILE A 211 -8.19 -25.78 -15.61
C ILE A 211 -9.42 -26.27 -14.86
N LYS A 212 -9.60 -25.89 -13.59
CA LYS A 212 -10.74 -26.30 -12.77
C LYS A 212 -12.04 -25.57 -13.10
N HIS A 213 -11.93 -24.34 -13.61
CA HIS A 213 -13.08 -23.47 -13.93
C HIS A 213 -12.95 -22.89 -15.34
N PRO A 214 -12.98 -23.74 -16.41
CA PRO A 214 -12.78 -23.29 -17.78
C PRO A 214 -13.85 -22.30 -18.25
N GLN A 215 -15.05 -22.36 -17.67
CA GLN A 215 -16.14 -21.42 -17.91
C GLN A 215 -15.85 -19.99 -17.48
N LEU A 216 -14.89 -19.75 -16.56
CA LEU A 216 -14.47 -18.43 -16.10
C LEU A 216 -13.23 -17.90 -16.83
N LYS A 217 -12.63 -18.67 -17.76
CA LYS A 217 -11.45 -18.27 -18.49
C LYS A 217 -11.73 -16.99 -19.29
N PRO A 218 -10.90 -15.91 -19.13
CA PRO A 218 -11.11 -14.64 -19.84
C PRO A 218 -11.02 -14.83 -21.36
N SER A 219 -11.83 -14.03 -22.09
CA SER A 219 -11.83 -14.02 -23.55
C SER A 219 -12.12 -12.61 -24.06
N LEU A 220 -11.43 -12.19 -25.11
CA LEU A 220 -11.69 -10.91 -25.77
C LEU A 220 -13.13 -10.80 -26.30
N LYS A 221 -13.73 -11.94 -26.71
CA LYS A 221 -15.12 -11.97 -27.18
C LYS A 221 -16.16 -11.74 -26.08
N SER A 222 -15.76 -11.89 -24.82
CA SER A 222 -16.66 -11.72 -23.66
C SER A 222 -16.54 -10.32 -23.03
N PHE A 223 -15.92 -9.36 -23.70
CA PHE A 223 -15.88 -7.96 -23.28
C PHE A 223 -17.27 -7.33 -23.38
N ASP A 224 -17.67 -6.60 -22.33
CA ASP A 224 -18.95 -5.90 -22.26
C ASP A 224 -18.75 -4.45 -21.83
N LYS A 225 -19.06 -3.51 -22.74
CA LYS A 225 -18.92 -2.07 -22.50
C LYS A 225 -19.87 -1.54 -21.42
N ALA A 226 -21.04 -2.14 -21.24
CA ALA A 226 -21.99 -1.71 -20.22
C ALA A 226 -21.46 -2.05 -18.82
N LEU A 227 -20.85 -3.23 -18.66
CA LEU A 227 -20.24 -3.67 -17.40
C LEU A 227 -19.03 -2.80 -17.04
N SER A 228 -18.29 -2.28 -18.02
CA SER A 228 -17.14 -1.41 -17.73
C SER A 228 -17.56 -0.14 -16.96
N LYS A 229 -18.69 0.46 -17.28
CA LYS A 229 -19.22 1.63 -16.55
C LYS A 229 -19.63 1.30 -15.12
N GLN A 230 -20.16 0.11 -14.89
CA GLN A 230 -20.54 -0.34 -13.54
C GLN A 230 -19.32 -0.57 -12.64
N VAL A 231 -18.25 -1.15 -13.19
CA VAL A 231 -17.03 -1.47 -12.44
C VAL A 231 -16.25 -0.20 -12.09
N VAL A 232 -16.16 0.77 -13.02
CA VAL A 232 -15.44 2.04 -12.83
C VAL A 232 -16.20 3.03 -11.94
N GLY A 233 -17.52 3.11 -12.05
CA GLY A 233 -18.30 4.25 -11.54
C GLY A 233 -18.32 4.43 -10.02
N LYS A 234 -18.07 3.38 -9.22
CA LYS A 234 -18.13 3.45 -7.76
C LYS A 234 -16.80 3.80 -7.08
N GLY A 235 -15.68 3.79 -7.81
CA GLY A 235 -14.34 3.94 -7.23
C GLY A 235 -13.76 5.35 -7.26
N LEU A 236 -14.32 6.28 -8.04
CA LEU A 236 -13.66 7.56 -8.37
C LEU A 236 -13.37 8.45 -7.15
N GLY A 237 -14.27 8.52 -6.17
CA GLY A 237 -14.06 9.33 -4.97
C GLY A 237 -12.91 8.82 -4.11
N PHE A 238 -12.87 7.49 -3.89
CA PHE A 238 -11.77 6.85 -3.17
C PHE A 238 -10.45 6.95 -3.96
N PHE A 239 -10.51 6.87 -5.29
CA PHE A 239 -9.35 7.04 -6.15
C PHE A 239 -8.71 8.43 -6.02
N ILE A 240 -9.50 9.50 -5.95
CA ILE A 240 -8.98 10.85 -5.71
C ILE A 240 -8.27 10.94 -4.36
N ILE A 241 -8.88 10.41 -3.29
CA ILE A 241 -8.26 10.37 -1.95
C ILE A 241 -6.95 9.57 -1.99
N GLN A 242 -6.95 8.42 -2.67
CA GLN A 242 -5.79 7.55 -2.76
C GLN A 242 -4.64 8.19 -3.54
N ILE A 243 -4.91 8.83 -4.68
CA ILE A 243 -3.87 9.55 -5.43
C ILE A 243 -3.30 10.71 -4.63
N THR A 244 -4.14 11.49 -3.97
CA THR A 244 -3.68 12.70 -3.28
C THR A 244 -2.99 12.38 -1.97
N SER A 245 -3.68 11.85 -0.98
CA SER A 245 -3.09 11.67 0.36
C SER A 245 -2.12 10.48 0.44
N CYS A 246 -2.39 9.38 -0.26
CA CYS A 246 -1.49 8.22 -0.20
C CYS A 246 -0.29 8.36 -1.14
N LEU A 247 -0.52 8.77 -2.41
CA LEU A 247 0.56 8.86 -3.38
C LEU A 247 1.50 10.02 -3.12
N VAL A 248 0.95 11.24 -2.99
CA VAL A 248 1.80 12.42 -2.96
C VAL A 248 2.40 12.63 -1.58
N ILE A 249 1.60 12.54 -0.50
CA ILE A 249 2.14 12.81 0.83
C ILE A 249 3.04 11.65 1.30
N PHE A 250 2.60 10.40 1.14
CA PHE A 250 3.36 9.25 1.62
C PHE A 250 4.37 8.74 0.58
N GLY A 251 3.91 8.49 -0.65
CA GLY A 251 4.71 7.82 -1.69
C GLY A 251 5.81 8.69 -2.29
N ALA A 252 5.73 10.02 -2.20
CA ALA A 252 6.76 10.91 -2.73
C ALA A 252 7.93 11.14 -1.76
N ALA A 253 7.83 10.75 -0.49
CA ALA A 253 8.86 10.99 0.51
C ALA A 253 10.24 10.49 0.06
N ASN A 254 10.33 9.24 -0.42
CA ASN A 254 11.60 8.68 -0.89
C ASN A 254 12.17 9.45 -2.09
N VAL A 255 11.32 9.93 -3.01
CA VAL A 255 11.76 10.74 -4.14
C VAL A 255 12.35 12.06 -3.67
N PHE A 256 11.69 12.76 -2.73
CA PHE A 256 12.21 14.02 -2.20
C PHE A 256 13.49 13.82 -1.38
N ILE A 257 13.57 12.77 -0.56
CA ILE A 257 14.81 12.46 0.18
C ILE A 257 15.94 12.17 -0.80
N THR A 258 15.69 11.35 -1.84
CA THR A 258 16.69 11.09 -2.90
C THR A 258 17.19 12.38 -3.53
N GLN A 259 16.30 13.29 -3.90
CA GLN A 259 16.62 14.53 -4.61
C GLN A 259 17.36 15.53 -3.74
N TYR A 260 17.03 15.64 -2.46
CA TYR A 260 17.60 16.68 -1.58
C TYR A 260 18.76 16.18 -0.73
N CYS A 261 18.78 14.91 -0.37
CA CYS A 261 19.73 14.35 0.59
C CYS A 261 20.57 13.21 0.00
N GLY A 262 20.04 12.52 -1.03
CA GLY A 262 20.69 11.37 -1.65
C GLY A 262 20.13 10.02 -1.21
N PRO A 263 20.54 8.94 -1.90
CA PRO A 263 19.94 7.61 -1.70
C PRO A 263 20.32 6.95 -0.36
N VAL A 264 21.47 7.28 0.25
CA VAL A 264 21.85 6.80 1.59
C VAL A 264 20.81 7.23 2.62
N ASP A 265 20.35 8.46 2.54
CA ASP A 265 19.36 9.03 3.44
C ASP A 265 17.96 8.42 3.24
N VAL A 266 17.65 7.95 2.03
CA VAL A 266 16.45 7.13 1.78
C VAL A 266 16.52 5.82 2.58
N THR A 267 17.69 5.20 2.65
CA THR A 267 17.90 3.99 3.45
C THR A 267 17.69 4.27 4.93
N VAL A 268 18.29 5.34 5.44
CA VAL A 268 18.13 5.79 6.84
C VAL A 268 16.64 5.99 7.19
N TYR A 269 15.91 6.73 6.35
CA TYR A 269 14.49 6.95 6.54
C TYR A 269 13.68 5.64 6.50
N ASN A 270 13.91 4.78 5.50
CA ASN A 270 13.14 3.55 5.34
C ASN A 270 13.38 2.55 6.46
N VAL A 271 14.58 2.43 7.00
CA VAL A 271 14.87 1.59 8.17
C VAL A 271 14.08 2.11 9.37
N SER A 272 14.16 3.42 9.66
CA SER A 272 13.37 4.05 10.72
C SER A 272 11.87 3.87 10.50
N TYR A 273 11.38 4.17 9.31
CA TYR A 273 9.95 4.03 8.98
C TYR A 273 9.45 2.59 9.14
N LYS A 274 10.18 1.58 8.65
CA LYS A 274 9.77 0.18 8.79
C LYS A 274 9.68 -0.26 10.25
N TYR A 275 10.55 0.25 11.10
CA TYR A 275 10.48 -0.01 12.54
C TYR A 275 9.20 0.56 13.14
N PHE A 276 8.95 1.86 12.99
CA PHE A 276 7.74 2.49 13.55
C PHE A 276 6.45 2.10 12.83
N ASN A 277 6.52 1.61 11.60
CA ASN A 277 5.36 1.08 10.88
C ASN A 277 4.74 -0.15 11.56
N LEU A 278 5.45 -0.82 12.46
CA LEU A 278 4.87 -1.86 13.32
C LEU A 278 3.69 -1.32 14.16
N LEU A 279 3.76 -0.06 14.61
CA LEU A 279 2.66 0.61 15.29
C LEU A 279 1.45 0.83 14.35
N VAL A 280 1.71 1.17 13.09
CA VAL A 280 0.65 1.33 12.08
C VAL A 280 -0.04 -0.01 11.85
N ILE A 281 0.73 -1.08 11.66
CA ILE A 281 0.20 -2.43 11.44
C ILE A 281 -0.64 -2.88 12.64
N ALA A 282 -0.12 -2.76 13.86
CA ALA A 282 -0.80 -3.15 15.08
C ALA A 282 -2.13 -2.39 15.24
N TYR A 283 -2.12 -1.09 15.01
CA TYR A 283 -3.31 -0.25 15.13
C TYR A 283 -4.33 -0.53 14.02
N THR A 284 -3.88 -0.74 12.79
CA THR A 284 -4.76 -1.05 11.64
C THR A 284 -5.46 -2.40 11.80
N ILE A 285 -4.83 -3.41 12.43
CA ILE A 285 -5.48 -4.69 12.74
C ILE A 285 -6.74 -4.46 13.58
N VAL A 286 -6.68 -3.54 14.54
CA VAL A 286 -7.82 -3.20 15.40
C VAL A 286 -8.86 -2.36 14.67
N LEU A 287 -8.43 -1.38 13.85
CA LEU A 287 -9.33 -0.49 13.13
C LEU A 287 -10.06 -1.16 11.97
N SER A 288 -9.43 -2.13 11.30
CA SER A 288 -9.96 -2.72 10.08
C SER A 288 -11.41 -3.28 10.22
N PRO A 289 -11.77 -4.04 11.26
CA PRO A 289 -13.15 -4.50 11.44
C PRO A 289 -14.12 -3.38 11.82
N MET A 290 -13.62 -2.27 12.39
CA MET A 290 -14.48 -1.16 12.84
C MET A 290 -15.16 -0.43 11.68
N TRP A 291 -14.58 -0.41 10.49
CA TRP A 291 -15.20 0.20 9.31
C TRP A 291 -16.60 -0.35 9.05
N ASN A 292 -16.71 -1.67 8.88
CA ASN A 292 -17.98 -2.32 8.62
C ASN A 292 -18.94 -2.22 9.81
N ALA A 293 -18.41 -2.28 11.04
CA ALA A 293 -19.21 -2.15 12.26
C ALA A 293 -19.80 -0.73 12.41
N TYR A 294 -19.06 0.33 12.06
CA TYR A 294 -19.59 1.70 12.01
C TYR A 294 -20.70 1.83 10.97
N THR A 295 -20.55 1.20 9.79
CA THR A 295 -21.60 1.20 8.77
C THR A 295 -22.87 0.53 9.28
N ASP A 296 -22.77 -0.64 9.90
CA ASP A 296 -23.93 -1.38 10.46
C ASP A 296 -24.63 -0.59 11.57
N ALA A 297 -23.85 -0.06 12.52
CA ALA A 297 -24.40 0.75 13.62
C ALA A 297 -25.07 2.04 13.11
N TYR A 298 -24.48 2.70 12.10
CA TYR A 298 -25.05 3.90 11.50
C TYR A 298 -26.38 3.63 10.82
N VAL A 299 -26.50 2.55 10.05
CA VAL A 299 -27.75 2.13 9.41
C VAL A 299 -28.83 1.81 10.45
N LYS A 300 -28.45 1.23 11.60
CA LYS A 300 -29.36 0.93 12.73
C LYS A 300 -29.69 2.13 13.60
N GLY A 301 -29.04 3.30 13.38
CA GLY A 301 -29.23 4.52 14.17
C GLY A 301 -28.56 4.48 15.54
N ASP A 302 -27.68 3.51 15.82
CA ASP A 302 -27.01 3.35 17.12
C ASP A 302 -25.80 4.28 17.25
N MET A 303 -26.07 5.59 17.38
CA MET A 303 -25.04 6.62 17.52
C MET A 303 -24.31 6.52 18.85
N HIS A 304 -24.94 5.97 19.89
CA HIS A 304 -24.32 5.76 21.20
C HIS A 304 -23.18 4.74 21.12
N TRP A 305 -23.42 3.61 20.47
CA TRP A 305 -22.38 2.60 20.22
C TRP A 305 -21.24 3.16 19.37
N ILE A 306 -21.56 3.96 18.34
CA ILE A 306 -20.55 4.62 17.51
C ILE A 306 -19.64 5.52 18.35
N GLU A 307 -20.25 6.35 19.23
CA GLU A 307 -19.50 7.24 20.12
C GLU A 307 -18.58 6.47 21.07
N GLN A 308 -19.10 5.45 21.73
CA GLN A 308 -18.31 4.61 22.65
C GLN A 308 -17.14 3.92 21.94
N THR A 309 -17.40 3.35 20.76
CA THR A 309 -16.40 2.64 19.98
C THR A 309 -15.34 3.59 19.44
N PHE A 310 -15.73 4.77 18.98
CA PHE A 310 -14.81 5.81 18.53
C PHE A 310 -13.91 6.33 19.67
N ASN A 311 -14.49 6.59 20.84
CA ASN A 311 -13.73 6.99 22.02
C ASN A 311 -12.79 5.88 22.51
N ARG A 312 -13.15 4.61 22.33
CA ARG A 312 -12.25 3.47 22.59
C ARG A 312 -11.09 3.46 21.61
N ALA A 313 -11.34 3.67 20.31
CA ALA A 313 -10.29 3.76 19.29
C ALA A 313 -9.32 4.92 19.59
N LEU A 314 -9.82 6.11 19.98
CA LEU A 314 -8.96 7.23 20.38
C LEU A 314 -8.12 6.93 21.62
N ARG A 315 -8.66 6.23 22.61
CA ARG A 315 -7.87 5.78 23.79
C ARG A 315 -6.78 4.78 23.39
N MET A 316 -7.07 3.87 22.48
CA MET A 316 -6.06 2.94 21.95
C MET A 316 -4.97 3.67 21.16
N TRP A 317 -5.33 4.73 20.40
CA TRP A 317 -4.35 5.60 19.78
C TRP A 317 -3.46 6.28 20.84
N ALA A 318 -4.04 6.85 21.89
CA ALA A 318 -3.28 7.46 22.97
C ALA A 318 -2.34 6.45 23.68
N LEU A 319 -2.77 5.20 23.88
CA LEU A 319 -1.92 4.13 24.39
C LEU A 319 -0.79 3.78 23.41
N SER A 320 -1.03 3.85 22.11
CA SER A 320 0.02 3.61 21.11
C SER A 320 1.14 4.66 21.15
N LEU A 321 0.90 5.87 21.68
CA LEU A 321 1.93 6.88 21.92
C LEU A 321 2.94 6.40 22.97
N LEU A 322 2.47 5.75 24.04
CA LEU A 322 3.36 5.15 25.04
C LEU A 322 4.22 4.05 24.41
N GLY A 323 3.58 3.15 23.64
CA GLY A 323 4.32 2.12 22.90
C GLY A 323 5.35 2.71 21.96
N GLY A 324 4.99 3.79 21.22
CA GLY A 324 5.90 4.51 20.33
C GLY A 324 7.08 5.15 21.07
N THR A 325 6.83 5.73 22.25
CA THR A 325 7.90 6.31 23.09
C THR A 325 8.86 5.23 23.57
N LEU A 326 8.36 4.07 24.00
CA LEU A 326 9.21 2.92 24.37
C LEU A 326 10.02 2.42 23.17
N MET A 327 9.40 2.33 22.00
CA MET A 327 10.11 2.00 20.75
C MET A 327 11.19 3.03 20.43
N LEU A 328 10.93 4.32 20.63
CA LEU A 328 11.93 5.37 20.38
C LEU A 328 13.14 5.23 21.29
N VAL A 329 12.91 4.99 22.58
CA VAL A 329 14.01 4.77 23.56
C VAL A 329 14.85 3.55 23.17
N GLY A 330 14.20 2.46 22.74
CA GLY A 330 14.86 1.21 22.31
C GLY A 330 15.38 1.22 20.87
N SER A 331 15.13 2.30 20.09
CA SER A 331 15.37 2.30 18.64
C SER A 331 16.81 2.04 18.24
N GLN A 332 17.78 2.67 18.92
CA GLN A 332 19.21 2.52 18.58
C GLN A 332 19.70 1.08 18.81
N LEU A 333 19.28 0.47 19.92
CA LEU A 333 19.59 -0.94 20.18
C LEU A 333 18.96 -1.85 19.14
N PHE A 334 17.70 -1.59 18.78
CA PHE A 334 17.01 -2.37 17.76
C PHE A 334 17.68 -2.27 16.39
N TYR A 335 18.05 -1.06 15.95
CA TYR A 335 18.74 -0.87 14.68
C TYR A 335 20.08 -1.58 14.64
N HIS A 336 20.87 -1.48 15.72
CA HIS A 336 22.14 -2.18 15.80
C HIS A 336 21.98 -3.71 15.67
N LEU A 337 20.97 -4.28 16.33
CA LEU A 337 20.66 -5.72 16.23
C LEU A 337 20.08 -6.13 14.88
N TRP A 338 19.33 -5.23 14.24
CA TRP A 338 18.56 -5.56 13.02
C TRP A 338 19.36 -5.36 11.74
N VAL A 339 20.01 -4.20 11.57
CA VAL A 339 20.78 -3.86 10.36
C VAL A 339 22.29 -3.78 10.59
N GLY A 340 22.73 -3.89 11.84
CA GLY A 340 24.15 -3.81 12.23
C GLY A 340 24.70 -2.40 12.06
N GLU A 341 25.99 -2.31 11.81
CA GLU A 341 26.72 -1.04 11.61
C GLU A 341 26.64 -0.50 10.19
N LYS A 342 25.90 -1.19 9.29
CA LYS A 342 25.81 -0.84 7.86
C LYS A 342 25.06 0.46 7.61
N VAL A 343 24.16 0.84 8.52
CA VAL A 343 23.34 2.05 8.43
C VAL A 343 23.23 2.67 9.82
N THR A 344 23.70 3.88 9.97
CA THR A 344 23.54 4.67 11.20
C THR A 344 22.29 5.54 11.08
N ILE A 345 21.32 5.34 11.98
CA ILE A 345 20.07 6.11 11.98
C ILE A 345 20.14 7.17 13.08
N PRO A 346 20.15 8.46 12.74
CA PRO A 346 20.11 9.54 13.73
C PRO A 346 18.85 9.46 14.61
N PHE A 347 18.98 9.78 15.89
CA PHE A 347 17.85 9.83 16.81
C PHE A 347 16.76 10.81 16.35
N SER A 348 17.17 11.94 15.76
CA SER A 348 16.28 12.96 15.18
C SER A 348 15.36 12.37 14.08
N VAL A 349 15.90 11.51 13.20
CA VAL A 349 15.13 10.81 12.17
C VAL A 349 14.14 9.83 12.80
N SER A 350 14.54 9.13 13.85
CA SER A 350 13.62 8.24 14.61
C SER A 350 12.50 9.04 15.26
N LEU A 351 12.79 10.18 15.86
CA LEU A 351 11.81 11.05 16.50
C LEU A 351 10.81 11.61 15.49
N CYS A 352 11.28 12.22 14.40
CA CYS A 352 10.37 12.79 13.39
C CYS A 352 9.51 11.70 12.73
N THR A 353 10.07 10.49 12.51
CA THR A 353 9.32 9.35 11.98
C THR A 353 8.23 8.87 12.96
N LEU A 354 8.53 8.80 14.25
CA LEU A 354 7.52 8.49 15.27
C LEU A 354 6.40 9.53 15.29
N VAL A 355 6.75 10.82 15.28
CA VAL A 355 5.74 11.92 15.26
C VAL A 355 4.84 11.79 14.04
N TYR A 356 5.41 11.53 12.87
CA TYR A 356 4.65 11.28 11.65
C TYR A 356 3.70 10.08 11.81
N VAL A 357 4.20 8.94 12.28
CA VAL A 357 3.40 7.71 12.48
C VAL A 357 2.26 7.93 13.47
N CYS A 358 2.49 8.69 14.54
CA CYS A 358 1.46 9.02 15.52
C CYS A 358 0.29 9.81 14.89
N PHE A 359 0.57 10.84 14.11
CA PHE A 359 -0.47 11.62 13.42
C PHE A 359 -1.11 10.86 12.26
N PHE A 360 -0.34 10.04 11.55
CA PHE A 360 -0.87 9.13 10.54
C PHE A 360 -1.90 8.15 11.14
N ASN A 361 -1.58 7.55 12.29
CA ASN A 361 -2.50 6.66 13.01
C ASN A 361 -3.75 7.40 13.54
N LEU A 362 -3.61 8.65 14.02
CA LEU A 362 -4.76 9.47 14.39
C LEU A 362 -5.66 9.75 13.19
N ASN A 363 -5.07 10.12 12.06
CA ASN A 363 -5.83 10.34 10.83
C ASN A 363 -6.54 9.05 10.36
N ASN A 364 -5.88 7.89 10.44
CA ASN A 364 -6.53 6.61 10.17
C ASN A 364 -7.73 6.38 11.09
N CYS A 365 -7.60 6.62 12.39
CA CYS A 365 -8.69 6.45 13.36
C CYS A 365 -9.96 7.21 12.94
N VAL A 366 -9.82 8.49 12.60
CA VAL A 366 -10.95 9.34 12.23
C VAL A 366 -11.50 9.01 10.84
N THR A 367 -10.63 8.66 9.88
CA THR A 367 -11.07 8.32 8.52
C THR A 367 -11.79 6.98 8.45
N TYR A 368 -11.49 6.01 9.31
CA TYR A 368 -12.26 4.76 9.38
C TYR A 368 -13.72 5.01 9.78
N LEU A 369 -13.99 5.94 10.69
CA LEU A 369 -15.37 6.33 11.03
C LEU A 369 -16.04 7.07 9.85
N ILE A 370 -15.38 8.08 9.27
CA ILE A 370 -15.89 8.86 8.13
C ILE A 370 -16.26 7.94 6.96
N ASN A 371 -15.37 7.00 6.62
CA ASN A 371 -15.57 6.03 5.57
C ASN A 371 -16.71 5.04 5.91
N GLY A 372 -16.81 4.62 7.17
CA GLY A 372 -17.89 3.77 7.65
C GLY A 372 -19.27 4.44 7.52
N LEU A 373 -19.34 5.75 7.74
CA LEU A 373 -20.56 6.54 7.55
C LEU A 373 -20.77 7.02 6.11
N ASN A 374 -19.80 6.75 5.22
CA ASN A 374 -19.79 7.20 3.81
C ASN A 374 -19.93 8.73 3.65
N LYS A 375 -19.25 9.51 4.53
CA LYS A 375 -19.27 10.98 4.56
C LYS A 375 -17.92 11.58 4.10
N ILE A 376 -17.44 11.20 2.92
CA ILE A 376 -16.06 11.38 2.46
C ILE A 376 -15.75 12.73 1.80
N ARG A 377 -16.74 13.62 1.63
CA ARG A 377 -16.55 14.89 0.88
C ARG A 377 -15.48 15.80 1.50
N VAL A 378 -15.48 15.95 2.82
CA VAL A 378 -14.43 16.73 3.53
C VAL A 378 -13.07 16.07 3.34
N GLN A 379 -12.99 14.75 3.41
CA GLN A 379 -11.75 14.00 3.21
C GLN A 379 -11.17 14.23 1.80
N ILE A 380 -12.01 14.27 0.75
CA ILE A 380 -11.56 14.60 -0.61
C ILE A 380 -10.98 16.02 -0.67
N ILE A 381 -11.68 17.01 -0.09
CA ILE A 381 -11.22 18.39 -0.10
C ILE A 381 -9.90 18.54 0.66
N THR A 382 -9.83 18.01 1.87
CA THR A 382 -8.61 18.10 2.70
C THR A 382 -7.44 17.37 2.06
N SER A 383 -7.65 16.23 1.43
CA SER A 383 -6.57 15.51 0.75
C SER A 383 -5.99 16.32 -0.42
N LEU A 384 -6.81 17.00 -1.21
CA LEU A 384 -6.35 17.88 -2.29
C LEU A 384 -5.58 19.10 -1.73
N VAL A 385 -6.15 19.77 -0.72
CA VAL A 385 -5.53 20.96 -0.11
C VAL A 385 -4.19 20.59 0.53
N PHE A 386 -4.14 19.57 1.38
CA PHE A 386 -2.91 19.23 2.09
C PHE A 386 -1.87 18.55 1.22
N THR A 387 -2.25 17.94 0.10
CA THR A 387 -1.29 17.56 -0.93
C THR A 387 -0.56 18.77 -1.50
N THR A 388 -1.29 19.82 -1.86
CA THR A 388 -0.67 21.07 -2.35
C THR A 388 0.19 21.72 -1.28
N VAL A 389 -0.31 21.81 -0.05
CA VAL A 389 0.44 22.34 1.11
C VAL A 389 1.73 21.54 1.35
N TYR A 390 1.66 20.20 1.28
CA TYR A 390 2.81 19.33 1.41
C TYR A 390 3.89 19.64 0.37
N LEU A 391 3.52 19.75 -0.92
CA LEU A 391 4.47 20.06 -1.99
C LEU A 391 5.16 21.41 -1.82
N LEU A 392 4.47 22.39 -1.24
CA LEU A 392 5.04 23.70 -0.95
C LEU A 392 6.01 23.64 0.24
N ILE A 393 5.58 23.02 1.35
CA ILE A 393 6.38 22.94 2.58
C ILE A 393 7.61 22.05 2.38
N VAL A 394 7.47 20.91 1.72
CA VAL A 394 8.58 19.97 1.49
C VAL A 394 9.69 20.59 0.63
N LYS A 395 9.34 21.49 -0.29
CA LYS A 395 10.33 22.21 -1.10
C LYS A 395 11.17 23.18 -0.26
N ALA A 396 10.58 23.81 0.74
CA ALA A 396 11.26 24.72 1.66
C ALA A 396 12.05 23.93 2.72
N LEU A 397 11.35 23.16 3.56
CA LEU A 397 11.96 22.46 4.69
C LEU A 397 12.87 21.30 4.28
N GLY A 398 12.59 20.62 3.17
CA GLY A 398 13.41 19.50 2.71
C GLY A 398 14.81 19.93 2.27
N LYS A 399 14.97 21.15 1.73
CA LYS A 399 16.27 21.70 1.38
C LYS A 399 17.09 22.16 2.60
N GLU A 400 16.41 22.67 3.64
CA GLU A 400 17.08 23.23 4.82
C GLU A 400 17.35 22.18 5.89
N MET A 401 16.42 21.24 6.09
CA MET A 401 16.44 20.28 7.19
C MET A 401 16.59 18.82 6.73
N GLY A 402 16.73 18.58 5.41
CA GLY A 402 16.90 17.22 4.90
C GLY A 402 15.74 16.28 5.21
N ILE A 403 16.06 15.06 5.69
CA ILE A 403 15.07 14.01 6.03
C ILE A 403 14.05 14.54 7.03
N GLU A 404 14.51 15.20 8.09
CA GLU A 404 13.64 15.70 9.16
C GLU A 404 12.62 16.68 8.62
N GLY A 405 13.04 17.61 7.75
CA GLY A 405 12.14 18.59 7.13
C GLY A 405 11.06 17.94 6.28
N ILE A 406 11.41 16.91 5.52
CA ILE A 406 10.45 16.15 4.69
C ILE A 406 9.45 15.40 5.57
N VAL A 407 9.92 14.70 6.60
CA VAL A 407 9.08 13.89 7.49
C VAL A 407 8.19 14.76 8.38
N TYR A 408 8.70 15.89 8.89
CA TYR A 408 7.86 16.86 9.62
C TYR A 408 6.79 17.49 8.73
N SER A 409 7.07 17.71 7.45
CA SER A 409 6.06 18.18 6.48
C SER A 409 4.91 17.18 6.35
N MET A 410 5.22 15.87 6.29
CA MET A 410 4.22 14.81 6.30
C MET A 410 3.43 14.82 7.63
N ALA A 411 4.13 14.87 8.76
CA ALA A 411 3.52 14.89 10.09
C ALA A 411 2.55 16.06 10.24
N PHE A 412 2.94 17.25 9.80
CA PHE A 412 2.09 18.45 9.82
C PHE A 412 0.81 18.25 9.00
N CYS A 413 0.92 17.76 7.77
CA CYS A 413 -0.23 17.53 6.91
C CYS A 413 -1.21 16.51 7.52
N TYR A 414 -0.70 15.38 8.02
CA TYR A 414 -1.56 14.38 8.67
C TYR A 414 -2.15 14.86 9.99
N ALA A 415 -1.42 15.66 10.77
CA ALA A 415 -1.94 16.28 11.99
C ALA A 415 -3.09 17.23 11.67
N ALA A 416 -2.92 18.13 10.70
CA ALA A 416 -3.93 19.09 10.30
C ALA A 416 -5.18 18.39 9.72
N MET A 417 -5.00 17.39 8.84
CA MET A 417 -6.11 16.57 8.35
C MET A 417 -6.83 15.86 9.49
N ALA A 418 -6.10 15.25 10.41
CA ALA A 418 -6.67 14.53 11.54
C ALA A 418 -7.52 15.45 12.43
N MET A 419 -7.09 16.69 12.67
CA MET A 419 -7.85 17.68 13.47
C MET A 419 -9.16 18.07 12.79
N ILE A 420 -9.14 18.33 11.48
CA ILE A 420 -10.34 18.66 10.70
C ILE A 420 -11.31 17.46 10.69
N HIS A 421 -10.79 16.26 10.44
CA HIS A 421 -11.60 15.04 10.43
C HIS A 421 -12.14 14.69 11.82
N LEU A 422 -11.38 14.94 12.89
CA LEU A 422 -11.85 14.77 14.28
C LEU A 422 -13.03 15.69 14.59
N TYR A 423 -12.96 16.94 14.13
CA TYR A 423 -14.07 17.88 14.23
C TYR A 423 -15.30 17.37 13.46
N GLN A 424 -15.12 16.87 12.22
CA GLN A 424 -16.21 16.25 11.46
C GLN A 424 -16.81 15.06 12.19
N CYS A 425 -15.99 14.15 12.73
CA CYS A 425 -16.46 13.00 13.49
C CYS A 425 -17.33 13.41 14.67
N ARG A 426 -16.91 14.45 15.44
CA ARG A 426 -17.68 14.98 16.56
C ARG A 426 -19.03 15.55 16.13
N LEU A 427 -19.08 16.25 14.98
CA LEU A 427 -20.34 16.77 14.43
C LEU A 427 -21.27 15.63 13.98
N LEU A 428 -20.72 14.58 13.34
CA LEU A 428 -21.49 13.43 12.88
C LEU A 428 -22.07 12.65 14.06
N ILE A 429 -21.25 12.34 15.07
CA ILE A 429 -21.67 11.60 16.27
C ILE A 429 -22.78 12.38 17.01
N LYS A 430 -22.64 13.70 17.16
CA LYS A 430 -23.65 14.55 17.80
C LYS A 430 -24.85 14.88 16.89
N GLN A 431 -24.91 14.32 15.69
CA GLN A 431 -25.95 14.58 14.68
C GLN A 431 -26.13 16.09 14.34
N LYS A 432 -25.06 16.87 14.49
CA LYS A 432 -25.04 18.32 14.20
C LYS A 432 -24.34 18.63 12.86
N ALA A 433 -23.89 17.62 12.14
CA ALA A 433 -23.24 17.81 10.85
C ALA A 433 -24.22 18.35 9.79
N ARG A 434 -23.85 19.43 9.09
CA ARG A 434 -24.64 20.08 8.04
C ARG A 434 -23.77 20.37 6.83
N GLY A 435 -24.38 20.55 5.66
CA GLY A 435 -23.69 20.92 4.42
C GLY A 435 -22.60 19.91 4.04
N ILE A 436 -21.37 20.37 3.82
CA ILE A 436 -20.24 19.53 3.39
C ILE A 436 -19.83 18.48 4.44
N TRP A 437 -20.06 18.77 5.74
CA TRP A 437 -19.71 17.89 6.86
C TRP A 437 -20.58 16.63 6.93
N ASN A 438 -21.74 16.65 6.28
CA ASN A 438 -22.68 15.51 6.23
C ASN A 438 -22.80 14.89 4.85
N LYS A 439 -21.81 15.06 3.99
CA LYS A 439 -21.81 14.51 2.62
C LYS A 439 -20.62 13.61 2.37
#